data_fec8bf50905f0e3198af2ecf16a0b447
#
_entry.id   fec8bf50905f0e3198af2ecf16a0b447
#
_cell.length_a   1.000
_cell.length_b   1.000
_cell.length_c   1.000
_cell.angle_alpha   90.00
_cell.angle_beta   90.00
_cell.angle_gamma   90.00
#
_symmetry.space_group_name_H-M   'P 1'
#
loop_
_entity.id
_entity.type
_entity.pdbx_description
1 polymer ?
#
loop_
_entity_poly.entity_id
_entity_poly.type
_entity_poly.pdbx_seq_one_letter_code
_entity_poly.pdbx_strand_id
1 'polypeptide(L)'
;MLANIYMHRFIKAFRKYGLNRRYGAVLVTYADDFVVLCRHDAAAVLETTRRWMASIGLMVNETKTRVCDARCESFDFLGYTFGPMHSPRTGGRYNGARPSKKAVASIRDKIRRRLRPGNHAPWEEVAGDLNRMVRGWAAYFSYGSVTKARHAVKLHMYHAVRRFLRRRHKVVGGGYRQFPAQDVFGKLGVLSPESCPRFVRSSQRMP
;
A
#
# COMPACT_ATOMS: atom_id res chain seq x y z
N MET A 1 -8.57 -6.91 -20.24
CA MET A 1 -8.17 -8.11 -21.00
C MET A 1 -7.15 -7.81 -22.11
N LEU A 2 -7.38 -6.84 -23.00
CA LEU A 2 -6.44 -6.43 -24.05
C LEU A 2 -5.06 -6.02 -23.54
N ALA A 3 -4.98 -5.18 -22.49
CA ALA A 3 -3.71 -4.76 -21.91
C ALA A 3 -2.79 -5.93 -21.53
N ASN A 4 -3.35 -7.01 -20.98
CA ASN A 4 -2.57 -8.19 -20.61
C ASN A 4 -1.98 -8.93 -21.83
N ILE A 5 -2.65 -8.90 -23.00
CA ILE A 5 -2.14 -9.50 -24.23
C ILE A 5 -0.90 -8.73 -24.74
N TYR A 6 -0.98 -7.41 -24.74
CA TYR A 6 0.15 -6.56 -25.13
C TYR A 6 1.31 -6.67 -24.12
N MET A 7 1.00 -6.62 -22.83
CA MET A 7 2.02 -6.80 -21.78
C MET A 7 2.69 -8.18 -21.85
N HIS A 8 1.96 -9.23 -22.23
CA HIS A 8 2.57 -10.55 -22.45
C HIS A 8 3.63 -10.55 -23.57
N ARG A 9 3.38 -9.82 -24.67
CA ARG A 9 4.38 -9.63 -25.74
C ARG A 9 5.64 -8.92 -25.20
N PHE A 10 5.45 -7.88 -24.43
CA PHE A 10 6.56 -7.16 -23.79
C PHE A 10 7.36 -8.06 -22.83
N ILE A 11 6.68 -8.82 -21.98
CA ILE A 11 7.33 -9.78 -21.06
C ILE A 11 8.15 -10.83 -21.83
N LYS A 12 7.60 -11.38 -22.93
CA LYS A 12 8.33 -12.32 -23.80
C LYS A 12 9.57 -11.67 -24.42
N ALA A 13 9.45 -10.45 -24.93
CA ALA A 13 10.58 -9.70 -25.48
C ALA A 13 11.67 -9.46 -24.43
N PHE A 14 11.26 -9.03 -23.22
CA PHE A 14 12.18 -8.80 -22.09
C PHE A 14 13.03 -10.03 -21.76
N ARG A 15 12.41 -11.21 -21.77
CA ARG A 15 13.11 -12.50 -21.55
C ARG A 15 13.96 -12.91 -22.74
N LYS A 16 13.42 -12.84 -23.98
CA LYS A 16 14.10 -13.29 -25.21
C LYS A 16 15.36 -12.51 -25.51
N TYR A 17 15.32 -11.19 -25.34
CA TYR A 17 16.45 -10.31 -25.66
C TYR A 17 17.42 -10.10 -24.49
N GLY A 18 17.24 -10.84 -23.40
CA GLY A 18 18.25 -10.99 -22.35
C GLY A 18 18.57 -9.74 -21.53
N LEU A 19 17.64 -8.79 -21.37
CA LEU A 19 17.85 -7.64 -20.50
C LEU A 19 18.19 -8.04 -19.07
N ASN A 20 17.65 -9.16 -18.62
CA ASN A 20 17.97 -9.74 -17.32
C ASN A 20 19.46 -10.09 -17.19
N ARG A 21 20.05 -10.66 -18.23
CA ARG A 21 21.49 -11.02 -18.25
C ARG A 21 22.38 -9.80 -18.45
N ARG A 22 22.00 -8.92 -19.41
CA ARG A 22 22.83 -7.77 -19.80
C ARG A 22 22.89 -6.67 -18.73
N TYR A 23 21.78 -6.37 -18.07
CA TYR A 23 21.67 -5.28 -17.11
C TYR A 23 21.35 -5.74 -15.68
N GLY A 24 21.33 -7.05 -15.42
CA GLY A 24 20.85 -7.61 -14.16
C GLY A 24 19.40 -7.17 -13.86
N ALA A 25 18.57 -7.06 -14.93
CA ALA A 25 17.27 -6.46 -14.84
C ALA A 25 16.19 -7.49 -14.49
N VAL A 26 15.24 -7.08 -13.60
CA VAL A 26 14.05 -7.86 -13.24
C VAL A 26 12.82 -7.02 -13.54
N LEU A 27 11.91 -7.58 -14.34
CA LEU A 27 10.63 -6.96 -14.68
C LEU A 27 9.55 -7.45 -13.71
N VAL A 28 8.87 -6.52 -13.05
CA VAL A 28 7.70 -6.77 -12.20
C VAL A 28 6.51 -6.06 -12.83
N THR A 29 5.45 -6.81 -13.17
CA THR A 29 4.27 -6.27 -13.85
C THR A 29 3.00 -6.53 -13.04
N TYR A 30 2.07 -5.60 -13.11
CA TYR A 30 0.72 -5.74 -12.57
C TYR A 30 -0.25 -4.97 -13.46
N ALA A 31 -1.05 -5.69 -14.25
CA ALA A 31 -1.89 -5.13 -15.30
C ALA A 31 -1.05 -4.27 -16.28
N ASP A 32 -1.33 -2.98 -16.35
CA ASP A 32 -0.63 -1.97 -17.16
C ASP A 32 0.52 -1.27 -16.42
N ASP A 33 0.58 -1.43 -15.09
CA ASP A 33 1.69 -0.90 -14.28
C ASP A 33 2.87 -1.87 -14.28
N PHE A 34 4.10 -1.35 -14.41
CA PHE A 34 5.30 -2.17 -14.26
C PHE A 34 6.47 -1.39 -13.68
N VAL A 35 7.41 -2.12 -13.10
CA VAL A 35 8.70 -1.63 -12.63
C VAL A 35 9.80 -2.52 -13.18
N VAL A 36 10.88 -1.92 -13.66
CA VAL A 36 12.10 -2.63 -14.02
C VAL A 36 13.17 -2.30 -12.99
N LEU A 37 13.56 -3.30 -12.23
CA LEU A 37 14.70 -3.21 -11.32
C LEU A 37 15.95 -3.63 -12.09
N CYS A 38 16.96 -2.77 -12.19
CA CYS A 38 18.22 -3.08 -12.86
C CYS A 38 19.41 -2.75 -11.98
N ARG A 39 20.51 -3.44 -12.20
CA ARG A 39 21.77 -3.21 -11.47
C ARG A 39 22.63 -2.16 -12.15
N HIS A 40 22.55 -2.08 -13.48
CA HIS A 40 23.40 -1.24 -14.31
C HIS A 40 22.57 -0.55 -15.38
N ASP A 41 23.02 0.63 -15.82
CA ASP A 41 22.54 1.38 -16.96
C ASP A 41 21.01 1.44 -17.12
N ALA A 42 20.35 2.04 -16.13
CA ALA A 42 18.90 2.21 -16.13
C ALA A 42 18.39 3.05 -17.31
N ALA A 43 19.22 3.95 -17.85
CA ALA A 43 18.89 4.76 -19.00
C ALA A 43 18.76 3.92 -20.28
N ALA A 44 19.71 3.02 -20.53
CA ALA A 44 19.64 2.10 -21.67
C ALA A 44 18.48 1.11 -21.57
N VAL A 45 18.15 0.66 -20.33
CA VAL A 45 16.98 -0.19 -20.07
C VAL A 45 15.69 0.56 -20.38
N LEU A 46 15.56 1.82 -19.96
CA LEU A 46 14.39 2.65 -20.24
C LEU A 46 14.22 2.88 -21.74
N GLU A 47 15.29 3.23 -22.44
CA GLU A 47 15.26 3.47 -23.88
C GLU A 47 14.87 2.19 -24.67
N THR A 48 15.40 1.05 -24.26
CA THR A 48 15.02 -0.24 -24.85
C THR A 48 13.55 -0.57 -24.58
N THR A 49 13.07 -0.26 -23.39
CA THR A 49 11.65 -0.43 -23.00
C THR A 49 10.75 0.44 -23.86
N ARG A 50 11.10 1.71 -24.09
CA ARG A 50 10.37 2.64 -24.97
C ARG A 50 10.26 2.10 -26.40
N ARG A 51 11.36 1.67 -26.98
CA ARG A 51 11.37 1.11 -28.33
C ARG A 51 10.49 -0.13 -28.45
N TRP A 52 10.54 -1.02 -27.49
CA TRP A 52 9.70 -2.23 -27.53
C TRP A 52 8.23 -1.93 -27.30
N MET A 53 7.90 -0.99 -26.42
CA MET A 53 6.51 -0.56 -26.25
C MET A 53 6.00 0.07 -27.55
N ALA A 54 6.76 0.94 -28.19
CA ALA A 54 6.40 1.55 -29.46
C ALA A 54 6.21 0.50 -30.58
N SER A 55 7.06 -0.53 -30.64
CA SER A 55 6.95 -1.60 -31.66
C SER A 55 5.68 -2.46 -31.53
N ILE A 56 5.05 -2.46 -30.38
CA ILE A 56 3.76 -3.15 -30.15
C ILE A 56 2.57 -2.17 -30.10
N GLY A 57 2.77 -0.91 -30.51
CA GLY A 57 1.71 0.10 -30.55
C GLY A 57 1.36 0.73 -29.20
N LEU A 58 2.22 0.57 -28.16
CA LEU A 58 2.02 1.17 -26.85
C LEU A 58 3.00 2.32 -26.63
N MET A 59 2.55 3.34 -25.90
CA MET A 59 3.39 4.45 -25.46
C MET A 59 3.60 4.41 -23.95
N VAL A 60 4.84 4.67 -23.56
CA VAL A 60 5.19 4.87 -22.16
C VAL A 60 4.71 6.25 -21.72
N ASN A 61 4.01 6.34 -20.60
CA ASN A 61 3.56 7.62 -20.07
C ASN A 61 4.75 8.35 -19.41
N GLU A 62 5.33 9.32 -20.12
CA GLU A 62 6.53 10.05 -19.72
C GLU A 62 6.34 10.82 -18.39
N THR A 63 5.14 11.34 -18.12
CA THR A 63 4.87 12.08 -16.88
C THR A 63 4.85 11.19 -15.64
N LYS A 64 4.62 9.89 -15.82
CA LYS A 64 4.58 8.89 -14.73
C LYS A 64 5.83 8.02 -14.68
N THR A 65 6.63 8.01 -15.75
CA THR A 65 7.82 7.17 -15.84
C THR A 65 9.04 7.95 -15.39
N ARG A 66 9.80 7.35 -14.49
CA ARG A 66 11.06 7.94 -14.02
C ARG A 66 12.08 6.85 -13.73
N VAL A 67 13.34 7.20 -13.85
CA VAL A 67 14.48 6.43 -13.35
C VAL A 67 14.85 6.98 -11.98
N CYS A 68 15.07 6.11 -11.01
CA CYS A 68 15.54 6.50 -9.68
C CYS A 68 16.54 5.46 -9.13
N ASP A 69 17.49 5.93 -8.32
CA ASP A 69 18.37 5.05 -7.56
C ASP A 69 17.68 4.64 -6.26
N ALA A 70 17.18 3.41 -6.19
CA ALA A 70 16.49 2.86 -5.03
C ALA A 70 17.36 2.81 -3.74
N ARG A 71 18.67 3.03 -3.85
CA ARG A 71 19.58 3.15 -2.68
C ARG A 71 19.47 4.53 -2.02
N CYS A 72 19.09 5.55 -2.77
CA CYS A 72 19.04 6.93 -2.32
C CYS A 72 17.63 7.50 -2.31
N GLU A 73 16.77 7.06 -3.24
CA GLU A 73 15.43 7.58 -3.44
C GLU A 73 14.36 6.53 -3.17
N SER A 74 13.15 7.02 -2.85
CA SER A 74 11.96 6.17 -2.72
C SER A 74 11.06 6.30 -3.94
N PHE A 75 10.39 5.22 -4.31
CA PHE A 75 9.37 5.19 -5.35
C PHE A 75 8.11 4.47 -4.87
N ASP A 76 6.97 4.87 -5.42
CA ASP A 76 5.68 4.25 -5.14
C ASP A 76 5.32 3.24 -6.23
N PHE A 77 4.93 2.02 -5.84
CA PHE A 77 4.41 1.00 -6.73
C PHE A 77 3.35 0.18 -6.01
N LEU A 78 2.20 -0.03 -6.64
CA LEU A 78 1.06 -0.78 -6.10
C LEU A 78 0.65 -0.36 -4.68
N GLY A 79 0.66 0.93 -4.41
CA GLY A 79 0.30 1.47 -3.10
C GLY A 79 1.36 1.32 -2.00
N TYR A 80 2.49 0.69 -2.29
CA TYR A 80 3.66 0.68 -1.42
C TYR A 80 4.67 1.75 -1.83
N THR A 81 5.38 2.28 -0.86
CA THR A 81 6.61 3.06 -1.06
C THR A 81 7.81 2.14 -0.78
N PHE A 82 8.65 1.97 -1.79
CA PHE A 82 9.92 1.22 -1.74
C PHE A 82 11.09 2.20 -1.65
N GLY A 83 12.14 1.85 -0.94
CA GLY A 83 13.37 2.65 -0.87
C GLY A 83 14.11 2.53 0.45
N PRO A 84 15.07 3.45 0.70
CA PRO A 84 15.91 3.39 1.89
C PRO A 84 15.10 3.61 3.17
N MET A 85 15.35 2.76 4.14
CA MET A 85 14.79 2.80 5.50
C MET A 85 15.88 2.55 6.52
N HIS A 86 15.62 2.91 7.78
CA HIS A 86 16.51 2.64 8.90
C HIS A 86 15.84 1.69 9.88
N SER A 87 16.59 0.71 10.35
CA SER A 87 16.13 -0.22 11.39
C SER A 87 16.05 0.52 12.73
N PRO A 88 14.89 0.54 13.42
CA PRO A 88 14.80 1.14 14.74
C PRO A 88 15.67 0.44 15.79
N ARG A 89 15.98 -0.85 15.57
CA ARG A 89 16.75 -1.67 16.52
C ARG A 89 18.26 -1.48 16.37
N THR A 90 18.73 -1.35 15.14
CA THR A 90 20.19 -1.36 14.85
C THR A 90 20.71 -0.04 14.27
N GLY A 91 19.81 0.91 13.94
CA GLY A 91 20.17 2.11 13.18
C GLY A 91 20.59 1.84 11.73
N GLY A 92 20.82 0.56 11.37
CA GLY A 92 21.30 0.15 10.06
C GLY A 92 20.35 0.54 8.92
N ARG A 93 20.93 0.96 7.79
CA ARG A 93 20.18 1.31 6.57
C ARG A 93 19.86 0.04 5.78
N TYR A 94 18.64 -0.07 5.26
CA TYR A 94 18.20 -1.15 4.40
C TYR A 94 17.18 -0.67 3.38
N ASN A 95 17.03 -1.37 2.26
CA ASN A 95 15.94 -1.13 1.32
C ASN A 95 14.70 -1.90 1.77
N GLY A 96 13.61 -1.19 1.98
CA GLY A 96 12.39 -1.77 2.51
C GLY A 96 11.14 -1.32 1.76
N ALA A 97 9.99 -1.82 2.22
CA ALA A 97 8.67 -1.45 1.72
C ALA A 97 7.78 -1.00 2.88
N ARG A 98 6.93 -0.02 2.64
CA ARG A 98 5.89 0.44 3.58
C ARG A 98 4.64 0.87 2.81
N PRO A 99 3.45 0.85 3.43
CA PRO A 99 2.27 1.46 2.83
C PRO A 99 2.55 2.92 2.46
N SER A 100 2.20 3.33 1.24
CA SER A 100 2.42 4.70 0.78
C SER A 100 1.56 5.70 1.55
N LYS A 101 1.98 6.96 1.60
CA LYS A 101 1.18 8.05 2.19
C LYS A 101 -0.20 8.12 1.54
N LYS A 102 -0.28 7.91 0.23
CA LYS A 102 -1.52 7.89 -0.55
C LYS A 102 -2.44 6.72 -0.14
N ALA A 103 -1.89 5.53 0.09
CA ALA A 103 -2.64 4.37 0.56
C ALA A 103 -3.22 4.58 1.96
N VAL A 104 -2.44 5.18 2.87
CA VAL A 104 -2.91 5.55 4.22
C VAL A 104 -3.98 6.63 4.17
N ALA A 105 -3.82 7.65 3.32
CA ALA A 105 -4.83 8.69 3.13
C ALA A 105 -6.14 8.11 2.59
N SER A 106 -6.07 7.23 1.60
CA SER A 106 -7.23 6.57 0.99
C SER A 106 -8.08 5.80 2.00
N ILE A 107 -7.46 4.97 2.87
CA ILE A 107 -8.23 4.25 3.90
C ILE A 107 -8.84 5.21 4.94
N ARG A 108 -8.12 6.26 5.34
CA ARG A 108 -8.65 7.29 6.25
C ARG A 108 -9.86 8.01 5.66
N ASP A 109 -9.86 8.29 4.38
CA ASP A 109 -11.00 8.91 3.69
C ASP A 109 -12.19 7.95 3.55
N LYS A 110 -11.95 6.65 3.33
CA LYS A 110 -13.01 5.63 3.34
C LYS A 110 -13.67 5.54 4.71
N ILE A 111 -12.88 5.51 5.79
CA ILE A 111 -13.37 5.52 7.18
C ILE A 111 -14.20 6.78 7.44
N ARG A 112 -13.71 7.97 7.04
CA ARG A 112 -14.41 9.25 7.21
C ARG A 112 -15.75 9.27 6.48
N ARG A 113 -15.79 8.77 5.24
CA ARG A 113 -17.03 8.70 4.44
C ARG A 113 -18.07 7.79 5.09
N ARG A 114 -17.67 6.66 5.69
CA ARG A 114 -18.60 5.77 6.39
C ARG A 114 -19.13 6.40 7.69
N LEU A 115 -18.31 7.17 8.37
CA LEU A 115 -18.64 7.86 9.63
C LEU A 115 -19.11 9.31 9.42
N ARG A 116 -19.71 9.61 8.27
CA ARG A 116 -20.26 10.95 7.97
C ARG A 116 -21.43 11.29 8.88
N PRO A 117 -21.66 12.59 9.19
CA PRO A 117 -22.89 13.05 9.78
C PRO A 117 -24.08 12.61 8.90
N GLY A 118 -25.21 12.24 9.51
CA GLY A 118 -26.37 11.74 8.77
C GLY A 118 -26.34 10.25 8.42
N ASN A 119 -25.29 9.51 8.80
CA ASN A 119 -25.35 8.06 8.76
C ASN A 119 -26.12 7.55 10.00
N HIS A 120 -27.36 7.06 9.79
CA HIS A 120 -28.26 6.55 10.83
C HIS A 120 -28.27 5.01 10.91
N ALA A 121 -27.45 4.31 10.13
CA ALA A 121 -27.37 2.85 10.16
C ALA A 121 -27.08 2.32 11.57
N PRO A 122 -27.59 1.13 11.96
CA PRO A 122 -27.26 0.50 13.23
C PRO A 122 -25.74 0.40 13.44
N TRP A 123 -25.32 0.51 14.72
CA TRP A 123 -23.88 0.53 15.02
C TRP A 123 -23.16 -0.75 14.55
N GLU A 124 -23.81 -1.89 14.70
CA GLU A 124 -23.30 -3.20 14.28
C GLU A 124 -22.96 -3.24 12.80
N GLU A 125 -23.80 -2.65 11.97
CA GLU A 125 -23.56 -2.53 10.52
C GLU A 125 -22.39 -1.59 10.23
N VAL A 126 -22.35 -0.43 10.90
CA VAL A 126 -21.24 0.54 10.75
C VAL A 126 -19.92 -0.07 11.17
N ALA A 127 -19.88 -0.75 12.34
CA ALA A 127 -18.70 -1.43 12.85
C ALA A 127 -18.26 -2.58 11.91
N GLY A 128 -19.22 -3.35 11.40
CA GLY A 128 -18.98 -4.43 10.44
C GLY A 128 -18.30 -3.90 9.15
N ASP A 129 -18.77 -2.78 8.61
CA ASP A 129 -18.19 -2.15 7.42
C ASP A 129 -16.78 -1.61 7.69
N LEU A 130 -16.57 -0.95 8.82
CA LEU A 130 -15.24 -0.49 9.24
C LEU A 130 -14.28 -1.66 9.34
N ASN A 131 -14.70 -2.76 9.95
CA ASN A 131 -13.89 -3.96 10.14
C ASN A 131 -13.54 -4.62 8.79
N ARG A 132 -14.48 -4.70 7.84
CA ARG A 132 -14.21 -5.18 6.49
C ARG A 132 -13.17 -4.33 5.78
N MET A 133 -13.33 -3.00 5.81
CA MET A 133 -12.39 -2.07 5.18
C MET A 133 -10.99 -2.19 5.78
N VAL A 134 -10.89 -2.21 7.11
CA VAL A 134 -9.60 -2.28 7.81
C VAL A 134 -8.93 -3.64 7.61
N ARG A 135 -9.70 -4.73 7.67
CA ARG A 135 -9.17 -6.09 7.44
C ARG A 135 -8.62 -6.22 6.03
N GLY A 136 -9.37 -5.78 5.01
CA GLY A 136 -8.92 -5.83 3.62
C GLY A 136 -7.67 -4.97 3.39
N TRP A 137 -7.64 -3.74 3.95
CA TRP A 137 -6.47 -2.88 3.86
C TRP A 137 -5.24 -3.48 4.57
N ALA A 138 -5.41 -4.01 5.79
CA ALA A 138 -4.32 -4.59 6.56
C ALA A 138 -3.80 -5.92 5.98
N ALA A 139 -4.66 -6.69 5.31
CA ALA A 139 -4.27 -7.90 4.60
C ALA A 139 -3.44 -7.57 3.36
N TYR A 140 -3.88 -6.59 2.56
CA TYR A 140 -3.11 -6.11 1.41
C TYR A 140 -1.77 -5.51 1.83
N PHE A 141 -1.78 -4.62 2.83
CA PHE A 141 -0.58 -3.98 3.38
C PHE A 141 -0.01 -4.77 4.57
N SER A 142 0.32 -6.03 4.34
CA SER A 142 0.86 -6.93 5.38
C SER A 142 2.38 -7.06 5.35
N TYR A 143 3.02 -6.69 4.23
CA TYR A 143 4.45 -6.82 3.99
C TYR A 143 5.26 -5.58 4.40
N GLY A 144 6.49 -5.79 4.89
CA GLY A 144 7.46 -4.72 5.19
C GLY A 144 7.17 -3.93 6.47
N SER A 145 7.52 -2.65 6.48
CA SER A 145 7.42 -1.75 7.64
C SER A 145 6.01 -1.17 7.81
N VAL A 146 5.08 -1.98 8.30
CA VAL A 146 3.66 -1.64 8.39
C VAL A 146 3.24 -0.96 9.70
N THR A 147 4.06 -1.04 10.76
CA THR A 147 3.69 -0.61 12.13
C THR A 147 3.24 0.84 12.18
N LYS A 148 4.04 1.77 11.64
CA LYS A 148 3.72 3.20 11.66
C LYS A 148 2.42 3.50 10.90
N ALA A 149 2.20 2.84 9.75
CA ALA A 149 1.00 3.02 8.95
C ALA A 149 -0.25 2.49 9.67
N ARG A 150 -0.16 1.30 10.26
CA ARG A 150 -1.26 0.68 11.05
C ARG A 150 -1.61 1.54 12.26
N HIS A 151 -0.60 2.05 12.96
CA HIS A 151 -0.80 2.96 14.10
C HIS A 151 -1.52 4.24 13.68
N ALA A 152 -1.09 4.86 12.57
CA ALA A 152 -1.74 6.06 12.04
C ALA A 152 -3.20 5.83 11.63
N VAL A 153 -3.53 4.66 11.07
CA VAL A 153 -4.92 4.28 10.75
C VAL A 153 -5.72 4.02 12.00
N LYS A 154 -5.17 3.29 12.99
CA LYS A 154 -5.81 3.05 14.29
C LYS A 154 -6.18 4.34 15.00
N LEU A 155 -5.23 5.27 15.11
CA LEU A 155 -5.46 6.54 15.77
C LEU A 155 -6.53 7.38 15.06
N HIS A 156 -6.47 7.42 13.72
CA HIS A 156 -7.50 8.09 12.92
C HIS A 156 -8.89 7.46 13.13
N MET A 157 -8.97 6.13 13.11
CA MET A 157 -10.23 5.41 13.29
C MET A 157 -10.81 5.64 14.68
N TYR A 158 -9.99 5.58 15.73
CA TYR A 158 -10.41 5.93 17.09
C TYR A 158 -11.06 7.32 17.15
N HIS A 159 -10.36 8.34 16.64
CA HIS A 159 -10.89 9.70 16.67
C HIS A 159 -12.15 9.88 15.82
N ALA A 160 -12.22 9.20 14.68
CA ALA A 160 -13.38 9.26 13.79
C ALA A 160 -14.62 8.59 14.42
N VAL A 161 -14.46 7.38 14.97
CA VAL A 161 -15.53 6.63 15.66
C VAL A 161 -16.02 7.40 16.88
N ARG A 162 -15.13 7.86 17.74
CA ARG A 162 -15.50 8.65 18.91
C ARG A 162 -16.28 9.90 18.53
N ARG A 163 -15.83 10.63 17.49
CA ARG A 163 -16.52 11.84 17.00
C ARG A 163 -17.92 11.51 16.45
N PHE A 164 -18.05 10.39 15.75
CA PHE A 164 -19.30 9.90 15.22
C PHE A 164 -20.28 9.56 16.34
N LEU A 165 -19.89 8.73 17.31
CA LEU A 165 -20.71 8.31 18.43
C LEU A 165 -21.09 9.49 19.34
N ARG A 166 -20.14 10.38 19.62
CA ARG A 166 -20.40 11.61 20.37
C ARG A 166 -21.55 12.44 19.77
N ARG A 167 -21.54 12.61 18.43
CA ARG A 167 -22.60 13.34 17.74
C ARG A 167 -23.92 12.60 17.79
N ARG A 168 -23.89 11.28 17.56
CA ARG A 168 -25.08 10.43 17.55
C ARG A 168 -25.78 10.39 18.89
N HIS A 169 -25.03 10.32 19.98
CA HIS A 169 -25.55 10.28 21.35
C HIS A 169 -25.60 11.67 22.03
N LYS A 170 -25.37 12.74 21.28
CA LYS A 170 -25.41 14.15 21.77
C LYS A 170 -24.56 14.37 23.04
N VAL A 171 -23.42 13.66 23.15
CA VAL A 171 -22.53 13.74 24.31
C VAL A 171 -21.83 15.08 24.33
N VAL A 172 -21.89 15.78 25.47
CA VAL A 172 -21.22 17.05 25.73
C VAL A 172 -19.70 16.83 25.89
N GLY A 173 -18.88 17.78 25.46
CA GLY A 173 -17.42 17.72 25.53
C GLY A 173 -16.78 16.81 24.48
N GLY A 174 -15.59 16.30 24.79
CA GLY A 174 -14.77 15.51 23.84
C GLY A 174 -15.18 14.04 23.66
N GLY A 175 -16.02 13.49 24.55
CA GLY A 175 -16.47 12.10 24.51
C GLY A 175 -15.38 11.08 24.88
N TYR A 176 -14.27 11.50 25.49
CA TYR A 176 -13.16 10.59 25.82
C TYR A 176 -13.50 9.63 26.96
N ARG A 177 -14.31 10.07 27.95
CA ARG A 177 -14.75 9.21 29.07
C ARG A 177 -15.78 8.19 28.63
N GLN A 178 -16.74 8.59 27.76
CA GLN A 178 -17.81 7.72 27.27
C GLN A 178 -17.31 6.71 26.23
N PHE A 179 -16.32 7.12 25.40
CA PHE A 179 -15.79 6.30 24.31
C PHE A 179 -14.27 6.24 24.37
N PRO A 180 -13.68 5.65 25.43
CA PRO A 180 -12.23 5.44 25.51
C PRO A 180 -11.77 4.44 24.47
N ALA A 181 -10.48 4.46 24.13
CA ALA A 181 -9.93 3.61 23.06
C ALA A 181 -10.14 2.11 23.33
N GLN A 182 -10.04 1.69 24.59
CA GLN A 182 -10.28 0.31 25.00
C GLN A 182 -11.73 -0.14 24.74
N ASP A 183 -12.71 0.73 24.90
CA ASP A 183 -14.10 0.40 24.61
C ASP A 183 -14.37 0.43 23.10
N VAL A 184 -13.78 1.36 22.37
CA VAL A 184 -13.92 1.40 20.91
C VAL A 184 -13.39 0.12 20.26
N PHE A 185 -12.19 -0.32 20.64
CA PHE A 185 -11.56 -1.52 20.08
C PHE A 185 -11.92 -2.83 20.83
N GLY A 186 -12.66 -2.75 21.90
CA GLY A 186 -13.16 -3.90 22.67
C GLY A 186 -14.68 -3.99 22.57
N LYS A 187 -15.40 -3.35 23.48
CA LYS A 187 -16.87 -3.48 23.65
C LYS A 187 -17.65 -3.07 22.39
N LEU A 188 -17.21 -2.03 21.66
CA LEU A 188 -17.87 -1.57 20.46
C LEU A 188 -17.51 -2.39 19.19
N GLY A 189 -16.68 -3.40 19.33
CA GLY A 189 -16.39 -4.38 18.28
C GLY A 189 -15.60 -3.85 17.08
N VAL A 190 -14.93 -2.69 17.19
CA VAL A 190 -14.11 -2.14 16.11
C VAL A 190 -12.76 -2.82 16.06
N LEU A 191 -12.38 -3.38 14.92
CA LEU A 191 -11.11 -4.07 14.72
C LEU A 191 -9.93 -3.10 14.73
N SER A 192 -8.92 -3.37 15.58
CA SER A 192 -7.67 -2.61 15.51
C SER A 192 -6.83 -3.04 14.31
N PRO A 193 -6.32 -2.11 13.45
CA PRO A 193 -5.40 -2.47 12.38
C PRO A 193 -4.11 -3.14 12.87
N GLU A 194 -3.70 -2.90 14.12
CA GLU A 194 -2.50 -3.46 14.71
C GLU A 194 -2.64 -4.95 15.05
N SER A 195 -3.87 -5.41 15.35
CA SER A 195 -4.15 -6.83 15.63
C SER A 195 -4.26 -7.69 14.37
N CYS A 196 -4.29 -7.07 13.17
CA CYS A 196 -4.34 -7.84 11.94
C CYS A 196 -3.01 -8.57 11.67
N PRO A 197 -3.06 -9.79 11.11
CA PRO A 197 -1.86 -10.57 10.79
C PRO A 197 -0.89 -9.80 9.90
N ARG A 198 0.41 -10.09 10.05
CA ARG A 198 1.46 -9.62 9.15
C ARG A 198 1.88 -10.77 8.26
N PHE A 199 2.35 -10.45 7.06
CA PHE A 199 3.02 -11.42 6.24
C PHE A 199 4.33 -11.83 6.94
N VAL A 200 4.40 -13.08 7.38
CA VAL A 200 5.63 -13.70 7.86
C VAL A 200 6.18 -14.51 6.70
N ARG A 201 7.36 -14.15 6.22
CA ARG A 201 8.07 -14.98 5.25
C ARG A 201 8.32 -16.33 5.93
N SER A 202 7.63 -17.37 5.50
CA SER A 202 8.04 -18.74 5.85
C SER A 202 9.47 -18.90 5.33
N SER A 203 10.40 -19.18 6.22
CA SER A 203 11.78 -19.52 5.88
C SER A 203 11.81 -20.93 5.28
N GLN A 204 11.16 -21.13 4.15
CA GLN A 204 11.45 -22.27 3.31
C GLN A 204 12.79 -21.95 2.64
N ARG A 205 13.88 -22.51 3.19
CA ARG A 205 15.09 -22.78 2.45
C ARG A 205 14.64 -23.63 1.27
N MET A 206 14.75 -23.10 0.06
CA MET A 206 14.75 -23.97 -1.11
C MET A 206 16.00 -24.84 -1.04
N PRO A 207 15.88 -26.12 -1.33
CA PRO A 207 17.01 -27.03 -1.45
C PRO A 207 17.96 -26.60 -2.56
#